data_9c0289b26f83a3a319245ddb20f09158
#
_entry.id   9c0289b26f83a3a319245ddb20f09158
#
_cell.length_a   1.000
_cell.length_b   1.000
_cell.length_c   1.000
_cell.angle_alpha   90.00
_cell.angle_beta   90.00
_cell.angle_gamma   90.00
#
_symmetry.space_group_name_H-M   'P 1'
#
loop_
_entity.id
_entity.type
_entity.pdbx_description
1 polymer ?
#
loop_
_entity_poly.entity_id
_entity_poly.type
_entity_poly.pdbx_seq_one_letter_code
_entity_poly.pdbx_strand_id
1 'polypeptide(L)'
;MPEAPAAVSSVYVASPEGDTGKSTIALGVLQMLCATVARVGVFRPIARSTEETDYILELLLEHTTADLSYADALGVTYEQVHADPEAALADIVAKYHTVAEQCDAVVIIGSDYTDVASPSELSFNARIAVNLGAPVLLAVRGARRSVEEVAQLAHLCAAELAANHAHLLAVVANRCDPDKLDEVTAALSDIGVPTWSLPEIPLLVSPTMAELMEATGGELYSGDPELLHREALKVMVGGMTAEHILERLVEGMVVIAPGDRSDVLLALLNAHEAEGFPSLAGIIMNGGITPHPAIAALMAGLKQRLPILTTTLGTFDTASAAAQTRGRVAVGSQRKVDTALSLMEQRVDADVLMDRLALPIPSVVTPQMFEYKLIDRARRDRKHIVLPEGDDD
;
A
#
# COMPACT_ATOMS: atom_id res chain seq x y z
N MET A 1 -17.63 22.23 -34.70
CA MET A 1 -17.41 20.85 -34.29
C MET A 1 -17.38 20.87 -32.77
N PRO A 2 -18.10 20.01 -32.05
CA PRO A 2 -17.91 19.93 -30.60
C PRO A 2 -16.45 19.55 -30.36
N GLU A 3 -15.79 20.28 -29.50
CA GLU A 3 -14.45 19.97 -28.99
C GLU A 3 -14.45 18.54 -28.45
N ALA A 4 -13.49 17.75 -28.87
CA ALA A 4 -13.32 16.42 -28.30
C ALA A 4 -13.19 16.59 -26.78
N PRO A 5 -13.84 15.78 -25.95
CA PRO A 5 -13.70 15.88 -24.51
C PRO A 5 -12.21 15.83 -24.18
N ALA A 6 -11.75 16.74 -23.33
CA ALA A 6 -10.37 16.76 -22.87
C ALA A 6 -10.02 15.36 -22.36
N ALA A 7 -8.88 14.83 -22.80
CA ALA A 7 -8.44 13.52 -22.35
C ALA A 7 -8.26 13.57 -20.82
N VAL A 8 -8.86 12.62 -20.12
CA VAL A 8 -8.72 12.50 -18.66
C VAL A 8 -7.26 12.23 -18.36
N SER A 9 -6.66 13.05 -17.50
CA SER A 9 -5.28 12.85 -17.07
C SER A 9 -5.23 11.67 -16.11
N SER A 10 -4.50 10.61 -16.45
CA SER A 10 -4.40 9.41 -15.63
C SER A 10 -2.96 9.10 -15.28
N VAL A 11 -2.74 8.53 -14.11
CA VAL A 11 -1.44 8.03 -13.68
C VAL A 11 -1.58 6.63 -13.12
N TYR A 12 -0.73 5.72 -13.58
CA TYR A 12 -0.72 4.32 -13.15
C TYR A 12 0.43 4.08 -12.19
N VAL A 13 0.15 3.83 -10.92
CA VAL A 13 1.17 3.52 -9.89
C VAL A 13 1.42 2.02 -9.91
N ALA A 14 2.59 1.61 -10.41
CA ALA A 14 3.01 0.21 -10.52
C ALA A 14 4.24 -0.10 -9.68
N SER A 15 4.38 -1.36 -9.30
CA SER A 15 5.59 -1.87 -8.64
C SER A 15 5.85 -3.32 -9.08
N PRO A 16 7.13 -3.76 -9.13
CA PRO A 16 7.47 -5.14 -9.49
C PRO A 16 7.26 -6.15 -8.36
N GLU A 17 7.01 -5.67 -7.14
CA GLU A 17 6.97 -6.50 -5.94
C GLU A 17 6.06 -5.90 -4.86
N GLY A 18 5.70 -6.69 -3.87
CA GLY A 18 5.01 -6.23 -2.68
C GLY A 18 5.89 -5.38 -1.74
N ASP A 19 5.30 -4.81 -0.72
CA ASP A 19 5.98 -4.01 0.31
C ASP A 19 6.77 -2.79 -0.20
N THR A 20 6.47 -2.29 -1.39
CA THR A 20 7.11 -1.08 -1.95
C THR A 20 6.57 0.21 -1.33
N GLY A 21 5.43 0.14 -0.61
CA GLY A 21 4.73 1.32 -0.09
C GLY A 21 3.93 2.06 -1.17
N LYS A 22 3.36 1.34 -2.13
CA LYS A 22 2.48 1.91 -3.18
C LYS A 22 1.35 2.77 -2.62
N SER A 23 0.76 2.39 -1.47
CA SER A 23 -0.30 3.17 -0.83
C SER A 23 0.16 4.59 -0.47
N THR A 24 1.37 4.74 0.06
CA THR A 24 1.98 6.06 0.36
C THR A 24 2.14 6.89 -0.90
N ILE A 25 2.69 6.28 -1.97
CA ILE A 25 2.94 6.98 -3.24
C ILE A 25 1.61 7.35 -3.91
N ALA A 26 0.66 6.41 -4.00
CA ALA A 26 -0.64 6.65 -4.61
C ALA A 26 -1.44 7.73 -3.87
N LEU A 27 -1.41 7.72 -2.53
CA LEU A 27 -2.04 8.73 -1.68
C LEU A 27 -1.43 10.12 -1.91
N GLY A 28 -0.10 10.21 -1.96
CA GLY A 28 0.59 11.47 -2.24
C GLY A 28 0.28 12.02 -3.63
N VAL A 29 0.29 11.16 -4.66
CA VAL A 29 -0.08 11.56 -6.03
C VAL A 29 -1.53 12.00 -6.11
N LEU A 30 -2.45 11.30 -5.43
CA LEU A 30 -3.85 11.66 -5.33
C LEU A 30 -4.01 13.07 -4.72
N GLN A 31 -3.31 13.34 -3.62
CA GLN A 31 -3.34 14.66 -2.96
C GLN A 31 -2.80 15.76 -3.86
N MET A 32 -1.70 15.52 -4.59
CA MET A 32 -1.13 16.48 -5.54
C MET A 32 -2.13 16.81 -6.66
N LEU A 33 -2.82 15.79 -7.20
CA LEU A 33 -3.86 15.99 -8.22
C LEU A 33 -5.07 16.73 -7.64
N CYS A 34 -5.55 16.38 -6.47
CA CYS A 34 -6.69 17.05 -5.81
C CYS A 34 -6.42 18.54 -5.52
N ALA A 35 -5.16 18.96 -5.40
CA ALA A 35 -4.81 20.37 -5.24
C ALA A 35 -5.00 21.20 -6.52
N THR A 36 -4.99 20.58 -7.69
CA THR A 36 -5.00 21.27 -8.99
C THR A 36 -6.18 20.88 -9.88
N VAL A 37 -6.78 19.72 -9.67
CA VAL A 37 -7.85 19.13 -10.47
C VAL A 37 -9.13 19.01 -9.65
N ALA A 38 -10.28 19.36 -10.22
CA ALA A 38 -11.53 19.44 -9.48
C ALA A 38 -12.12 18.05 -9.13
N ARG A 39 -12.12 17.12 -10.08
CA ARG A 39 -12.69 15.77 -9.91
C ARG A 39 -11.61 14.74 -10.15
N VAL A 40 -10.97 14.33 -9.07
CA VAL A 40 -9.95 13.29 -9.10
C VAL A 40 -10.57 11.99 -8.60
N GLY A 41 -10.55 10.96 -9.43
CA GLY A 41 -11.01 9.62 -9.11
C GLY A 41 -9.86 8.66 -8.86
N VAL A 42 -10.23 7.46 -8.42
CA VAL A 42 -9.31 6.36 -8.21
C VAL A 42 -9.84 5.09 -8.88
N PHE A 43 -8.94 4.23 -9.34
CA PHE A 43 -9.31 2.97 -9.96
C PHE A 43 -8.33 1.86 -9.59
N ARG A 44 -8.85 0.72 -9.15
CA ARG A 44 -8.12 -0.49 -8.84
C ARG A 44 -8.43 -1.55 -9.90
N PRO A 45 -7.57 -1.74 -10.93
CA PRO A 45 -7.85 -2.66 -12.04
C PRO A 45 -8.05 -4.11 -11.59
N ILE A 46 -7.26 -4.56 -10.61
CA ILE A 46 -7.30 -5.94 -10.12
C ILE A 46 -7.35 -5.93 -8.60
N ALA A 47 -8.38 -6.56 -8.02
CA ALA A 47 -8.47 -6.89 -6.61
C ALA A 47 -8.13 -8.35 -6.36
N ARG A 48 -7.75 -8.69 -5.13
CA ARG A 48 -7.45 -10.06 -4.74
C ARG A 48 -8.69 -10.95 -4.79
N SER A 49 -9.76 -10.46 -4.22
CA SER A 49 -11.07 -11.12 -4.23
C SER A 49 -12.17 -10.07 -4.10
N THR A 50 -13.44 -10.50 -4.23
CA THR A 50 -14.60 -9.65 -3.91
C THR A 50 -15.06 -9.79 -2.45
N GLU A 51 -14.51 -10.76 -1.72
CA GLU A 51 -14.88 -11.04 -0.33
C GLU A 51 -14.08 -10.18 0.66
N GLU A 52 -12.86 -9.82 0.30
CA GLU A 52 -11.98 -8.98 1.10
C GLU A 52 -11.94 -7.55 0.53
N THR A 53 -12.07 -6.55 1.40
CA THR A 53 -11.91 -5.15 1.01
C THR A 53 -10.43 -4.85 0.67
N ASP A 54 -10.17 -4.27 -0.49
CA ASP A 54 -8.83 -3.77 -0.83
C ASP A 54 -8.55 -2.50 -0.05
N TYR A 55 -7.68 -2.60 0.94
CA TYR A 55 -7.36 -1.52 1.88
C TYR A 55 -6.77 -0.27 1.21
N ILE A 56 -6.09 -0.43 0.05
CA ILE A 56 -5.53 0.71 -0.69
C ILE A 56 -6.66 1.47 -1.38
N LEU A 57 -7.57 0.76 -2.02
CA LEU A 57 -8.71 1.38 -2.68
C LEU A 57 -9.61 2.10 -1.66
N GLU A 58 -9.90 1.45 -0.53
CA GLU A 58 -10.69 2.04 0.55
C GLU A 58 -10.04 3.34 1.06
N LEU A 59 -8.74 3.30 1.37
CA LEU A 59 -7.97 4.47 1.78
C LEU A 59 -8.05 5.61 0.76
N LEU A 60 -7.86 5.32 -0.52
CA LEU A 60 -7.83 6.36 -1.53
C LEU A 60 -9.22 6.94 -1.81
N LEU A 61 -10.27 6.14 -1.69
CA LEU A 61 -11.66 6.62 -1.81
C LEU A 61 -12.03 7.63 -0.74
N GLU A 62 -11.48 7.54 0.47
CA GLU A 62 -11.67 8.56 1.51
C GLU A 62 -11.01 9.91 1.18
N HIS A 63 -10.04 9.92 0.27
CA HIS A 63 -9.25 11.11 -0.08
C HIS A 63 -9.52 11.63 -1.50
N THR A 64 -10.38 10.97 -2.27
CA THR A 64 -10.76 11.39 -3.62
C THR A 64 -11.75 12.54 -3.60
N THR A 65 -11.79 13.36 -4.66
CA THR A 65 -12.76 14.45 -4.84
C THR A 65 -13.91 14.08 -5.77
N ALA A 66 -13.80 12.97 -6.50
CA ALA A 66 -14.89 12.41 -7.31
C ALA A 66 -15.83 11.57 -6.44
N ASP A 67 -17.12 11.61 -6.72
CA ASP A 67 -18.13 10.80 -6.02
C ASP A 67 -18.19 9.40 -6.67
N LEU A 68 -17.32 8.51 -6.23
CA LEU A 68 -17.20 7.14 -6.74
C LEU A 68 -17.53 6.14 -5.63
N SER A 69 -18.35 5.14 -5.95
CA SER A 69 -18.53 4.01 -5.05
C SER A 69 -17.33 3.05 -5.13
N TYR A 70 -17.12 2.24 -4.07
CA TYR A 70 -16.10 1.20 -4.07
C TYR A 70 -16.27 0.23 -5.25
N ALA A 71 -17.50 -0.15 -5.57
CA ALA A 71 -17.80 -1.08 -6.65
C ALA A 71 -17.49 -0.50 -8.04
N ASP A 72 -17.69 0.81 -8.23
CA ASP A 72 -17.36 1.49 -9.50
C ASP A 72 -15.84 1.62 -9.69
N ALA A 73 -15.12 1.88 -8.61
CA ALA A 73 -13.67 2.05 -8.61
C ALA A 73 -12.89 0.72 -8.69
N LEU A 74 -13.58 -0.44 -8.63
CA LEU A 74 -12.99 -1.76 -8.67
C LEU A 74 -13.17 -2.40 -10.06
N GLY A 75 -12.05 -2.87 -10.65
CA GLY A 75 -12.03 -3.59 -11.91
C GLY A 75 -12.49 -5.05 -11.78
N VAL A 76 -11.56 -5.97 -11.97
CA VAL A 76 -11.80 -7.43 -11.93
C VAL A 76 -11.11 -8.06 -10.74
N THR A 77 -11.38 -9.34 -10.50
CA THR A 77 -10.65 -10.13 -9.51
C THR A 77 -9.47 -10.86 -10.15
N TYR A 78 -8.56 -11.25 -9.30
CA TYR A 78 -7.42 -12.09 -9.66
C TYR A 78 -7.83 -13.41 -10.30
N GLU A 79 -8.90 -14.03 -9.79
CA GLU A 79 -9.48 -15.27 -10.35
C GLU A 79 -9.96 -15.07 -11.79
N GLN A 80 -10.60 -13.93 -12.09
CA GLN A 80 -11.03 -13.60 -13.46
C GLN A 80 -9.84 -13.43 -14.41
N VAL A 81 -8.76 -12.78 -13.95
CA VAL A 81 -7.52 -12.65 -14.75
C VAL A 81 -6.91 -14.01 -15.05
N HIS A 82 -6.93 -14.95 -14.09
CA HIS A 82 -6.41 -16.31 -14.32
C HIS A 82 -7.28 -17.14 -15.27
N ALA A 83 -8.60 -16.98 -15.19
CA ALA A 83 -9.52 -17.72 -16.03
C ALA A 83 -9.42 -17.30 -17.50
N ASP A 84 -9.39 -16.00 -17.77
CA ASP A 84 -9.27 -15.42 -19.12
C ASP A 84 -8.64 -14.02 -19.06
N PRO A 85 -7.32 -13.90 -19.26
CA PRO A 85 -6.61 -12.62 -19.19
C PRO A 85 -7.08 -11.58 -20.22
N GLU A 86 -7.50 -12.01 -21.40
CA GLU A 86 -7.93 -11.10 -22.47
C GLU A 86 -9.35 -10.55 -22.19
N ALA A 87 -10.27 -11.39 -21.76
CA ALA A 87 -11.60 -10.96 -21.32
C ALA A 87 -11.51 -10.05 -20.10
N ALA A 88 -10.67 -10.40 -19.11
CA ALA A 88 -10.43 -9.58 -17.94
C ALA A 88 -9.87 -8.19 -18.32
N LEU A 89 -8.95 -8.12 -19.28
CA LEU A 89 -8.41 -6.85 -19.77
C LEU A 89 -9.49 -5.99 -20.45
N ALA A 90 -10.37 -6.60 -21.25
CA ALA A 90 -11.48 -5.87 -21.87
C ALA A 90 -12.45 -5.31 -20.80
N ASP A 91 -12.77 -6.10 -19.77
CA ASP A 91 -13.61 -5.66 -18.65
C ASP A 91 -12.95 -4.52 -17.86
N ILE A 92 -11.63 -4.58 -17.60
CA ILE A 92 -10.88 -3.51 -16.97
C ILE A 92 -11.01 -2.21 -17.77
N VAL A 93 -10.81 -2.28 -19.09
CA VAL A 93 -10.94 -1.12 -19.99
C VAL A 93 -12.35 -0.53 -19.91
N ALA A 94 -13.39 -1.35 -20.00
CA ALA A 94 -14.78 -0.90 -19.96
C ALA A 94 -15.13 -0.20 -18.62
N LYS A 95 -14.75 -0.82 -17.50
CA LYS A 95 -14.99 -0.24 -16.15
C LYS A 95 -14.21 1.05 -15.92
N TYR A 96 -12.93 1.07 -16.34
CA TYR A 96 -12.14 2.28 -16.24
C TYR A 96 -12.77 3.46 -16.99
N HIS A 97 -13.28 3.25 -18.19
CA HIS A 97 -13.92 4.33 -18.94
C HIS A 97 -15.17 4.86 -18.23
N THR A 98 -15.92 4.01 -17.55
CA THR A 98 -17.07 4.44 -16.72
C THR A 98 -16.62 5.36 -15.56
N VAL A 99 -15.47 5.08 -14.96
CA VAL A 99 -14.86 5.95 -13.93
C VAL A 99 -14.34 7.25 -14.57
N ALA A 100 -13.62 7.15 -15.68
CA ALA A 100 -13.01 8.28 -16.36
C ALA A 100 -14.05 9.32 -16.85
N GLU A 101 -15.25 8.90 -17.23
CA GLU A 101 -16.33 9.81 -17.61
C GLU A 101 -16.82 10.71 -16.44
N GLN A 102 -16.57 10.31 -15.20
CA GLN A 102 -16.96 11.04 -14.00
C GLN A 102 -15.82 11.90 -13.44
N CYS A 103 -14.62 11.80 -13.98
CA CYS A 103 -13.40 12.39 -13.45
C CYS A 103 -12.69 13.29 -14.47
N ASP A 104 -11.90 14.23 -13.96
CA ASP A 104 -10.98 15.04 -14.76
C ASP A 104 -9.55 14.46 -14.68
N ALA A 105 -9.25 13.70 -13.62
CA ALA A 105 -8.04 12.90 -13.46
C ALA A 105 -8.34 11.59 -12.71
N VAL A 106 -7.51 10.53 -12.94
CA VAL A 106 -7.66 9.24 -12.27
C VAL A 106 -6.30 8.71 -11.81
N VAL A 107 -6.20 8.36 -10.53
CA VAL A 107 -5.07 7.59 -10.00
C VAL A 107 -5.41 6.12 -10.08
N ILE A 108 -4.61 5.37 -10.83
CA ILE A 108 -4.79 3.94 -11.05
C ILE A 108 -3.74 3.19 -10.24
N ILE A 109 -4.17 2.20 -9.44
CA ILE A 109 -3.28 1.46 -8.55
C ILE A 109 -3.09 0.04 -9.08
N GLY A 110 -1.88 -0.24 -9.58
CA GLY A 110 -1.48 -1.56 -10.05
C GLY A 110 -1.46 -2.62 -8.94
N SER A 111 -1.65 -3.87 -9.33
CA SER A 111 -1.53 -5.03 -8.45
C SER A 111 -0.06 -5.32 -8.09
N ASP A 112 0.16 -6.16 -7.08
CA ASP A 112 1.46 -6.63 -6.60
C ASP A 112 1.38 -8.06 -6.05
N TYR A 113 0.51 -8.87 -6.64
CA TYR A 113 0.29 -10.26 -6.25
C TYR A 113 1.20 -11.18 -7.07
N THR A 114 1.87 -12.13 -6.42
CA THR A 114 2.92 -12.97 -6.99
C THR A 114 2.42 -14.14 -7.84
N ASP A 115 1.13 -14.27 -8.05
CA ASP A 115 0.50 -15.45 -8.67
C ASP A 115 -0.16 -15.18 -10.05
N VAL A 116 0.35 -14.28 -10.86
CA VAL A 116 -0.30 -13.95 -12.14
C VAL A 116 0.06 -14.95 -13.25
N ALA A 117 -0.86 -15.15 -14.15
CA ALA A 117 -0.68 -15.93 -15.39
C ALA A 117 0.33 -15.31 -16.39
N SER A 118 0.96 -14.20 -16.05
CA SER A 118 1.98 -13.51 -16.85
C SER A 118 3.39 -13.81 -16.33
N PRO A 119 4.43 -13.81 -17.17
CA PRO A 119 5.81 -14.04 -16.79
C PRO A 119 6.33 -13.11 -15.69
N SER A 120 5.77 -11.89 -15.59
CA SER A 120 5.95 -10.99 -14.45
C SER A 120 4.66 -10.19 -14.23
N GLU A 121 4.35 -9.88 -12.98
CA GLU A 121 3.20 -9.05 -12.65
C GLU A 121 3.34 -7.63 -13.23
N LEU A 122 4.57 -7.13 -13.31
CA LEU A 122 4.85 -5.83 -13.90
C LEU A 122 4.49 -5.79 -15.39
N SER A 123 4.72 -6.87 -16.15
CA SER A 123 4.30 -6.96 -17.56
C SER A 123 2.79 -6.82 -17.71
N PHE A 124 2.01 -7.47 -16.85
CA PHE A 124 0.57 -7.38 -16.92
C PHE A 124 0.07 -5.99 -16.52
N ASN A 125 0.64 -5.39 -15.48
CA ASN A 125 0.38 -3.99 -15.12
C ASN A 125 0.74 -3.03 -16.28
N ALA A 126 1.85 -3.27 -16.99
CA ALA A 126 2.23 -2.50 -18.17
C ALA A 126 1.18 -2.61 -19.28
N ARG A 127 0.69 -3.82 -19.56
CA ARG A 127 -0.40 -4.04 -20.55
C ARG A 127 -1.67 -3.29 -20.17
N ILE A 128 -2.06 -3.32 -18.90
CA ILE A 128 -3.22 -2.55 -18.41
C ILE A 128 -2.96 -1.06 -18.61
N ALA A 129 -1.82 -0.53 -18.16
CA ALA A 129 -1.48 0.89 -18.29
C ALA A 129 -1.55 1.38 -19.74
N VAL A 130 -1.04 0.60 -20.70
CA VAL A 130 -1.11 0.90 -22.14
C VAL A 130 -2.56 0.92 -22.62
N ASN A 131 -3.37 -0.06 -22.23
CA ASN A 131 -4.79 -0.15 -22.63
C ASN A 131 -5.64 0.98 -22.03
N LEU A 132 -5.26 1.49 -20.86
CA LEU A 132 -5.92 2.65 -20.24
C LEU A 132 -5.34 4.00 -20.70
N GLY A 133 -4.26 3.98 -21.50
CA GLY A 133 -3.58 5.20 -21.94
C GLY A 133 -2.95 5.98 -20.78
N ALA A 134 -2.57 5.31 -19.70
CA ALA A 134 -2.03 5.92 -18.50
C ALA A 134 -0.51 5.75 -18.40
N PRO A 135 0.27 6.84 -18.20
CA PRO A 135 1.70 6.73 -17.96
C PRO A 135 1.96 6.11 -16.59
N VAL A 136 3.07 5.39 -16.47
CA VAL A 136 3.43 4.61 -15.27
C VAL A 136 4.36 5.39 -14.36
N LEU A 137 3.93 5.62 -13.12
CA LEU A 137 4.80 5.96 -12.00
C LEU A 137 5.30 4.65 -11.37
N LEU A 138 6.57 4.37 -11.56
CA LEU A 138 7.19 3.14 -11.06
C LEU A 138 7.65 3.31 -9.62
N ALA A 139 7.15 2.48 -8.72
CA ALA A 139 7.60 2.37 -7.33
C ALA A 139 8.56 1.18 -7.18
N VAL A 140 9.79 1.42 -6.71
CA VAL A 140 10.76 0.39 -6.38
C VAL A 140 11.12 0.45 -4.90
N ARG A 141 11.38 -0.71 -4.28
CA ARG A 141 11.73 -0.79 -2.87
C ARG A 141 13.23 -0.66 -2.66
N GLY A 142 13.65 0.29 -1.82
CA GLY A 142 15.05 0.45 -1.40
C GLY A 142 15.42 -0.33 -0.13
N ALA A 143 14.44 -0.72 0.70
CA ALA A 143 14.71 -1.41 1.96
C ALA A 143 15.50 -2.71 1.77
N ARG A 144 16.58 -2.85 2.55
CA ARG A 144 17.51 -4.00 2.51
C ARG A 144 18.25 -4.19 1.18
N ARG A 145 18.43 -3.12 0.40
CA ARG A 145 19.16 -3.10 -0.86
C ARG A 145 20.30 -2.09 -0.81
N SER A 146 21.36 -2.39 -1.54
CA SER A 146 22.39 -1.40 -1.82
C SER A 146 21.90 -0.39 -2.88
N VAL A 147 22.61 0.71 -3.05
CA VAL A 147 22.30 1.72 -4.08
C VAL A 147 22.30 1.09 -5.47
N GLU A 148 23.29 0.23 -5.75
CA GLU A 148 23.44 -0.46 -7.03
C GLU A 148 22.30 -1.45 -7.27
N GLU A 149 21.84 -2.18 -6.25
CA GLU A 149 20.71 -3.11 -6.36
C GLU A 149 19.39 -2.37 -6.64
N VAL A 150 19.19 -1.19 -6.03
CA VAL A 150 18.01 -0.34 -6.31
C VAL A 150 18.06 0.16 -7.75
N ALA A 151 19.20 0.66 -8.20
CA ALA A 151 19.38 1.14 -9.56
C ALA A 151 19.17 0.02 -10.59
N GLN A 152 19.78 -1.15 -10.36
CA GLN A 152 19.61 -2.31 -11.22
C GLN A 152 18.14 -2.75 -11.33
N LEU A 153 17.41 -2.80 -10.21
CA LEU A 153 15.99 -3.13 -10.21
C LEU A 153 15.18 -2.12 -11.02
N ALA A 154 15.42 -0.83 -10.80
CA ALA A 154 14.71 0.23 -11.52
C ALA A 154 14.96 0.17 -13.04
N HIS A 155 16.20 -0.07 -13.47
CA HIS A 155 16.53 -0.25 -14.89
C HIS A 155 15.85 -1.47 -15.51
N LEU A 156 15.84 -2.61 -14.80
CA LEU A 156 15.15 -3.82 -15.27
C LEU A 156 13.65 -3.56 -15.43
N CYS A 157 13.03 -2.89 -14.46
CA CYS A 157 11.61 -2.52 -14.54
C CYS A 157 11.33 -1.53 -15.67
N ALA A 158 12.18 -0.52 -15.86
CA ALA A 158 12.04 0.43 -16.95
C ALA A 158 12.15 -0.26 -18.33
N ALA A 159 13.07 -1.21 -18.49
CA ALA A 159 13.19 -2.01 -19.69
C ALA A 159 11.97 -2.91 -19.93
N GLU A 160 11.42 -3.52 -18.87
CA GLU A 160 10.20 -4.32 -18.93
C GLU A 160 8.97 -3.48 -19.38
N LEU A 161 8.80 -2.28 -18.78
CA LEU A 161 7.74 -1.35 -19.17
C LEU A 161 7.89 -0.94 -20.64
N ALA A 162 9.10 -0.61 -21.09
CA ALA A 162 9.37 -0.25 -22.47
C ALA A 162 9.09 -1.42 -23.44
N ALA A 163 9.47 -2.65 -23.09
CA ALA A 163 9.19 -3.85 -23.88
C ALA A 163 7.68 -4.10 -24.06
N ASN A 164 6.87 -3.68 -23.10
CA ASN A 164 5.40 -3.73 -23.16
C ASN A 164 4.77 -2.42 -23.67
N HIS A 165 5.55 -1.52 -24.23
CA HIS A 165 5.10 -0.23 -24.77
C HIS A 165 4.46 0.72 -23.73
N ALA A 166 4.66 0.47 -22.44
CA ALA A 166 4.17 1.35 -21.39
C ALA A 166 5.08 2.58 -21.25
N HIS A 167 4.45 3.75 -21.12
CA HIS A 167 5.17 5.01 -20.96
C HIS A 167 5.59 5.21 -19.51
N LEU A 168 6.89 5.24 -19.23
CA LEU A 168 7.42 5.53 -17.90
C LEU A 168 7.36 7.05 -17.64
N LEU A 169 6.59 7.46 -16.65
CA LEU A 169 6.41 8.84 -16.20
C LEU A 169 7.54 9.30 -15.29
N ALA A 170 7.77 8.52 -14.24
CA ALA A 170 8.76 8.80 -13.20
C ALA A 170 9.08 7.52 -12.41
N VAL A 171 10.14 7.57 -11.61
CA VAL A 171 10.53 6.50 -10.68
C VAL A 171 10.59 7.04 -9.25
N VAL A 172 9.99 6.32 -8.32
CA VAL A 172 10.08 6.59 -6.88
C VAL A 172 10.73 5.38 -6.20
N ALA A 173 11.98 5.54 -5.77
CA ALA A 173 12.64 4.58 -4.90
C ALA A 173 12.18 4.84 -3.46
N ASN A 174 11.30 4.01 -2.94
CA ASN A 174 10.72 4.17 -1.61
C ASN A 174 11.37 3.24 -0.58
N ARG A 175 11.29 3.62 0.70
CA ARG A 175 11.86 2.86 1.81
C ARG A 175 13.38 2.70 1.69
N CYS A 176 14.06 3.71 1.22
CA CYS A 176 15.52 3.74 1.14
C CYS A 176 16.14 3.99 2.52
N ASP A 177 17.41 3.65 2.64
CA ASP A 177 18.24 4.06 3.78
C ASP A 177 18.29 5.60 3.82
N PRO A 178 17.89 6.24 4.95
CA PRO A 178 17.88 7.69 5.06
C PRO A 178 19.23 8.36 4.77
N ASP A 179 20.35 7.67 5.05
CA ASP A 179 21.70 8.19 4.85
C ASP A 179 22.18 8.10 3.39
N LYS A 180 21.41 7.43 2.49
CA LYS A 180 21.80 7.14 1.11
C LYS A 180 20.85 7.71 0.04
N LEU A 181 19.93 8.58 0.42
CA LEU A 181 18.90 9.08 -0.50
C LEU A 181 19.50 9.78 -1.73
N ASP A 182 20.47 10.65 -1.52
CA ASP A 182 21.11 11.39 -2.62
C ASP A 182 21.88 10.46 -3.56
N GLU A 183 22.55 9.43 -3.01
CA GLU A 183 23.25 8.42 -3.79
C GLU A 183 22.28 7.60 -4.65
N VAL A 184 21.12 7.21 -4.07
CA VAL A 184 20.08 6.48 -4.80
C VAL A 184 19.49 7.35 -5.92
N THR A 185 19.16 8.60 -5.64
CA THR A 185 18.63 9.52 -6.65
C THR A 185 19.64 9.74 -7.78
N ALA A 186 20.92 9.92 -7.45
CA ALA A 186 21.98 10.06 -8.44
C ALA A 186 22.14 8.80 -9.30
N ALA A 187 22.07 7.61 -8.71
CA ALA A 187 22.19 6.34 -9.42
C ALA A 187 20.99 6.03 -10.34
N LEU A 188 19.85 6.70 -10.16
CA LEU A 188 18.66 6.56 -11.01
C LEU A 188 18.60 7.62 -12.13
N SER A 189 19.48 8.60 -12.13
CA SER A 189 19.39 9.78 -13.02
C SER A 189 19.51 9.46 -14.52
N ASP A 190 20.14 8.35 -14.87
CA ASP A 190 20.35 7.89 -16.26
C ASP A 190 19.13 7.16 -16.85
N ILE A 191 18.08 6.89 -16.07
CA ILE A 191 16.81 6.33 -16.57
C ILE A 191 16.10 7.32 -17.53
N GLY A 192 16.39 8.61 -17.43
CA GLY A 192 15.90 9.64 -18.37
C GLY A 192 14.50 10.17 -18.05
N VAL A 193 13.97 9.88 -16.87
CA VAL A 193 12.72 10.44 -16.32
C VAL A 193 12.97 11.01 -14.93
N PRO A 194 12.07 11.83 -14.36
CA PRO A 194 12.20 12.29 -12.97
C PRO A 194 12.30 11.11 -12.01
N THR A 195 13.23 11.23 -11.05
CA THR A 195 13.47 10.18 -10.05
C THR A 195 13.55 10.79 -8.66
N TRP A 196 12.93 10.13 -7.69
CA TRP A 196 12.95 10.54 -6.29
C TRP A 196 13.25 9.35 -5.39
N SER A 197 13.92 9.63 -4.28
CA SER A 197 14.18 8.66 -3.21
C SER A 197 13.49 9.08 -1.91
N LEU A 198 12.74 8.16 -1.32
CA LEU A 198 12.03 8.36 -0.06
C LEU A 198 12.63 7.46 1.01
N PRO A 199 12.87 7.97 2.23
CA PRO A 199 13.40 7.17 3.33
C PRO A 199 12.40 6.13 3.82
N GLU A 200 12.90 5.06 4.43
CA GLU A 200 12.05 4.18 5.24
C GLU A 200 11.65 4.91 6.52
N ILE A 201 10.35 5.12 6.71
CA ILE A 201 9.78 5.70 7.92
C ILE A 201 9.23 4.56 8.78
N PRO A 202 9.79 4.29 9.96
CA PRO A 202 9.38 3.18 10.81
C PRO A 202 7.87 3.16 11.09
N LEU A 203 7.26 4.32 11.33
CA LEU A 203 5.82 4.44 11.57
C LEU A 203 4.97 3.87 10.43
N LEU A 204 5.32 4.13 9.16
CA LEU A 204 4.54 3.70 8.00
C LEU A 204 4.52 2.18 7.81
N VAL A 205 5.58 1.50 8.27
CA VAL A 205 5.73 0.04 8.13
C VAL A 205 5.43 -0.73 9.41
N SER A 206 5.18 -0.06 10.52
CA SER A 206 4.91 -0.68 11.81
C SER A 206 3.48 -1.22 11.85
N PRO A 207 3.27 -2.48 12.28
CA PRO A 207 1.94 -3.01 12.48
C PRO A 207 1.25 -2.33 13.68
N THR A 208 -0.06 -2.35 13.68
CA THR A 208 -0.88 -2.01 14.85
C THR A 208 -0.96 -3.19 15.83
N MET A 209 -1.38 -2.92 17.07
CA MET A 209 -1.66 -3.99 18.03
C MET A 209 -2.77 -4.94 17.54
N ALA A 210 -3.77 -4.45 16.77
CA ALA A 210 -4.79 -5.28 16.15
C ALA A 210 -4.20 -6.24 15.11
N GLU A 211 -3.33 -5.75 14.22
CA GLU A 211 -2.64 -6.60 13.24
C GLU A 211 -1.73 -7.64 13.91
N LEU A 212 -1.06 -7.27 15.01
CA LEU A 212 -0.27 -8.22 15.80
C LEU A 212 -1.16 -9.25 16.50
N MET A 213 -2.34 -8.87 17.00
CA MET A 213 -3.31 -9.76 17.61
C MET A 213 -3.77 -10.82 16.59
N GLU A 214 -4.14 -10.40 15.39
CA GLU A 214 -4.52 -11.30 14.30
C GLU A 214 -3.38 -12.23 13.90
N ALA A 215 -2.20 -11.69 13.63
CA ALA A 215 -1.04 -12.45 13.19
C ALA A 215 -0.55 -13.49 14.20
N THR A 216 -0.76 -13.25 15.48
CA THR A 216 -0.40 -14.18 16.56
C THR A 216 -1.54 -15.12 16.95
N GLY A 217 -2.71 -15.03 16.29
CA GLY A 217 -3.93 -15.76 16.70
C GLY A 217 -4.30 -15.45 18.14
N GLY A 218 -4.04 -14.23 18.58
CA GLY A 218 -4.21 -13.79 19.96
C GLY A 218 -5.57 -13.15 20.23
N GLU A 219 -5.80 -12.85 21.48
CA GLU A 219 -7.00 -12.16 21.98
C GLU A 219 -6.61 -11.01 22.91
N LEU A 220 -7.48 -10.01 23.03
CA LEU A 220 -7.30 -8.94 24.00
C LEU A 220 -7.59 -9.48 25.41
N TYR A 221 -6.56 -9.59 26.23
CA TYR A 221 -6.68 -10.00 27.63
C TYR A 221 -7.19 -8.86 28.52
N SER A 222 -6.61 -7.66 28.38
CA SER A 222 -7.01 -6.45 29.11
C SER A 222 -6.51 -5.19 28.40
N GLY A 223 -6.99 -4.02 28.86
CA GLY A 223 -6.68 -2.73 28.28
C GLY A 223 -7.85 -2.17 27.49
N ASP A 224 -7.60 -1.06 26.79
CA ASP A 224 -8.62 -0.37 26.01
C ASP A 224 -8.64 -0.89 24.57
N PRO A 225 -9.77 -1.41 24.07
CA PRO A 225 -9.89 -1.85 22.68
C PRO A 225 -9.59 -0.75 21.65
N GLU A 226 -9.88 0.52 21.96
CA GLU A 226 -9.56 1.65 21.07
C GLU A 226 -8.05 1.80 20.85
N LEU A 227 -7.23 1.37 21.79
CA LEU A 227 -5.78 1.42 21.69
C LEU A 227 -5.18 0.27 20.85
N LEU A 228 -5.99 -0.67 20.36
CA LEU A 228 -5.55 -1.68 19.40
C LEU A 228 -5.09 -1.06 18.07
N HIS A 229 -5.47 0.19 17.76
CA HIS A 229 -4.98 0.92 16.59
C HIS A 229 -3.60 1.55 16.79
N ARG A 230 -2.99 1.45 17.99
CA ARG A 230 -1.63 1.95 18.23
C ARG A 230 -0.60 1.17 17.44
N GLU A 231 0.34 1.90 16.84
CA GLU A 231 1.43 1.31 16.07
C GLU A 231 2.50 0.72 17.00
N ALA A 232 2.90 -0.51 16.72
CA ALA A 232 4.02 -1.21 17.36
C ALA A 232 5.32 -0.82 16.64
N LEU A 233 5.94 0.30 17.04
CA LEU A 233 7.14 0.82 16.38
C LEU A 233 8.35 -0.12 16.52
N LYS A 234 8.37 -0.92 17.57
CA LYS A 234 9.42 -1.90 17.84
C LYS A 234 8.88 -3.06 18.66
N VAL A 235 9.36 -4.26 18.38
CA VAL A 235 9.02 -5.47 19.14
C VAL A 235 10.27 -5.94 19.88
N MET A 236 10.11 -6.31 21.17
CA MET A 236 11.17 -6.88 22.01
C MET A 236 10.66 -8.12 22.73
N VAL A 237 11.50 -9.14 22.80
CA VAL A 237 11.24 -10.30 23.68
C VAL A 237 11.79 -10.02 25.08
N GLY A 238 10.90 -10.05 26.06
CA GLY A 238 11.19 -9.81 27.48
C GLY A 238 11.82 -11.00 28.19
N GLY A 239 12.93 -11.52 27.63
CA GLY A 239 13.64 -12.67 28.19
C GLY A 239 14.59 -12.34 29.33
N MET A 240 14.95 -11.08 29.53
CA MET A 240 15.84 -10.59 30.59
C MET A 240 15.08 -10.32 31.89
N THR A 241 15.83 -9.92 32.96
CA THR A 241 15.19 -9.41 34.18
C THR A 241 14.53 -8.06 33.94
N ALA A 242 13.59 -7.68 34.78
CA ALA A 242 12.81 -6.44 34.60
C ALA A 242 13.70 -5.20 34.47
N GLU A 243 14.77 -5.08 35.27
CA GLU A 243 15.71 -3.95 35.24
C GLU A 243 16.33 -3.77 33.85
N HIS A 244 16.79 -4.85 33.25
CA HIS A 244 17.44 -4.80 31.92
C HIS A 244 16.44 -4.58 30.79
N ILE A 245 15.17 -4.96 30.96
CA ILE A 245 14.09 -4.63 30.02
C ILE A 245 13.79 -3.14 30.09
N LEU A 246 13.63 -2.58 31.28
CA LEU A 246 13.30 -1.16 31.50
C LEU A 246 14.32 -0.22 30.86
N GLU A 247 15.63 -0.54 30.93
CA GLU A 247 16.71 0.23 30.30
C GLU A 247 16.63 0.26 28.76
N ARG A 248 15.89 -0.65 28.13
CA ARG A 248 15.81 -0.84 26.67
C ARG A 248 14.47 -0.41 26.08
N LEU A 249 13.56 0.06 26.91
CA LEU A 249 12.26 0.54 26.44
C LEU A 249 12.45 1.77 25.55
N VAL A 250 11.68 1.81 24.48
CA VAL A 250 11.57 2.96 23.59
C VAL A 250 10.10 3.23 23.27
N GLU A 251 9.81 4.43 22.81
CA GLU A 251 8.45 4.87 22.48
C GLU A 251 7.78 3.89 21.48
N GLY A 252 6.52 3.56 21.73
CA GLY A 252 5.74 2.66 20.87
C GLY A 252 6.22 1.21 20.85
N MET A 253 7.00 0.77 21.85
CA MET A 253 7.48 -0.62 21.91
C MET A 253 6.36 -1.58 22.33
N VAL A 254 6.38 -2.77 21.75
CA VAL A 254 5.63 -3.96 22.20
C VAL A 254 6.59 -4.94 22.85
N VAL A 255 6.27 -5.44 24.04
CA VAL A 255 7.08 -6.45 24.73
C VAL A 255 6.34 -7.78 24.75
N ILE A 256 7.00 -8.83 24.28
CA ILE A 256 6.52 -10.21 24.31
C ILE A 256 7.11 -10.88 25.56
N ALA A 257 6.25 -11.37 26.47
CA ALA A 257 6.69 -12.06 27.67
C ALA A 257 5.66 -13.12 28.08
N PRO A 258 6.08 -14.26 28.66
CA PRO A 258 5.14 -15.23 29.20
C PRO A 258 4.27 -14.64 30.35
N GLY A 259 3.02 -15.09 30.45
CA GLY A 259 2.07 -14.56 31.43
C GLY A 259 2.45 -14.85 32.89
N ASP A 260 3.36 -15.78 33.17
CA ASP A 260 3.90 -16.07 34.49
C ASP A 260 5.08 -15.17 34.90
N ARG A 261 5.57 -14.31 33.97
CA ARG A 261 6.60 -13.31 34.29
C ARG A 261 6.00 -12.08 34.96
N SER A 262 5.48 -12.30 36.17
CA SER A 262 4.84 -11.25 37.00
C SER A 262 5.73 -10.04 37.23
N ASP A 263 7.04 -10.26 37.39
CA ASP A 263 8.07 -9.23 37.55
C ASP A 263 8.10 -8.30 36.32
N VAL A 264 8.13 -8.87 35.13
CA VAL A 264 8.16 -8.11 33.86
C VAL A 264 6.84 -7.39 33.62
N LEU A 265 5.68 -8.10 33.76
CA LEU A 265 4.37 -7.52 33.51
C LEU A 265 4.13 -6.28 34.39
N LEU A 266 4.36 -6.40 35.71
CA LEU A 266 4.16 -5.28 36.63
C LEU A 266 5.16 -4.14 36.39
N ALA A 267 6.42 -4.45 36.04
CA ALA A 267 7.40 -3.43 35.72
C ALA A 267 7.02 -2.63 34.47
N LEU A 268 6.56 -3.33 33.39
CA LEU A 268 6.14 -2.68 32.14
C LEU A 268 4.93 -1.78 32.33
N LEU A 269 3.92 -2.25 33.11
CA LEU A 269 2.70 -1.49 33.39
C LEU A 269 3.02 -0.22 34.20
N ASN A 270 3.87 -0.34 35.22
CA ASN A 270 4.30 0.82 35.98
C ASN A 270 5.18 1.77 35.17
N ALA A 271 6.08 1.26 34.32
CA ALA A 271 6.91 2.10 33.45
C ALA A 271 6.05 2.89 32.45
N HIS A 272 5.02 2.25 31.86
CA HIS A 272 4.11 2.92 30.93
C HIS A 272 3.41 4.15 31.52
N GLU A 273 3.09 4.10 32.84
CA GLU A 273 2.43 5.20 33.56
C GLU A 273 3.43 6.22 34.17
N ALA A 274 4.69 5.82 34.31
CA ALA A 274 5.68 6.64 35.00
C ALA A 274 6.23 7.74 34.11
N GLU A 275 6.28 8.98 34.63
CA GLU A 275 6.99 10.08 33.99
C GLU A 275 8.48 9.72 33.83
N GLY A 276 9.03 9.93 32.64
CA GLY A 276 10.44 9.64 32.34
C GLY A 276 10.70 8.26 31.72
N PHE A 277 9.67 7.42 31.55
CA PHE A 277 9.72 6.22 30.76
C PHE A 277 8.93 6.40 29.44
N PRO A 278 9.32 5.69 28.38
CA PRO A 278 8.62 5.77 27.10
C PRO A 278 7.22 5.12 27.19
N SER A 279 6.27 5.65 26.44
CA SER A 279 4.94 5.06 26.31
C SER A 279 5.00 3.82 25.43
N LEU A 280 4.50 2.69 25.93
CA LEU A 280 4.46 1.43 25.20
C LEU A 280 3.24 1.36 24.28
N ALA A 281 3.33 0.59 23.19
CA ALA A 281 2.17 0.27 22.34
C ALA A 281 1.33 -0.85 22.95
N GLY A 282 1.96 -1.85 23.57
CA GLY A 282 1.26 -2.96 24.20
C GLY A 282 2.19 -4.03 24.77
N ILE A 283 1.58 -5.07 25.32
CA ILE A 283 2.25 -6.29 25.79
C ILE A 283 1.58 -7.48 25.10
N ILE A 284 2.38 -8.49 24.70
CA ILE A 284 1.86 -9.77 24.21
C ILE A 284 2.29 -10.85 25.20
N MET A 285 1.32 -11.42 25.93
CA MET A 285 1.54 -12.59 26.77
C MET A 285 1.50 -13.84 25.90
N ASN A 286 2.58 -14.57 25.86
CA ASN A 286 2.74 -15.77 25.03
C ASN A 286 2.73 -17.07 25.83
N GLY A 287 2.63 -18.22 25.13
CA GLY A 287 2.67 -19.57 25.72
C GLY A 287 1.36 -20.06 26.29
N GLY A 288 0.25 -19.34 26.11
CA GLY A 288 -1.05 -19.69 26.70
C GLY A 288 -1.09 -19.61 28.24
N ILE A 289 -0.10 -18.93 28.84
CA ILE A 289 0.04 -18.79 30.28
C ILE A 289 -0.65 -17.50 30.74
N THR A 290 -1.59 -17.61 31.67
CA THR A 290 -2.24 -16.45 32.29
C THR A 290 -1.53 -16.05 33.58
N PRO A 291 -1.54 -14.76 33.95
CA PRO A 291 -0.99 -14.32 35.24
C PRO A 291 -1.67 -14.99 36.43
N HIS A 292 -0.90 -15.20 37.52
CA HIS A 292 -1.45 -15.66 38.78
C HIS A 292 -2.61 -14.76 39.23
N PRO A 293 -3.70 -15.29 39.80
CA PRO A 293 -4.89 -14.49 40.17
C PRO A 293 -4.60 -13.23 40.99
N ALA A 294 -3.64 -13.29 41.92
CA ALA A 294 -3.22 -12.12 42.70
C ALA A 294 -2.56 -11.03 41.82
N ILE A 295 -1.80 -11.44 40.80
CA ILE A 295 -1.18 -10.52 39.86
C ILE A 295 -2.24 -9.95 38.92
N ALA A 296 -3.14 -10.77 38.39
CA ALA A 296 -4.27 -10.31 37.59
C ALA A 296 -5.13 -9.28 38.33
N ALA A 297 -5.37 -9.48 39.63
CA ALA A 297 -6.09 -8.53 40.49
C ALA A 297 -5.32 -7.20 40.63
N LEU A 298 -3.98 -7.24 40.75
CA LEU A 298 -3.15 -6.04 40.78
C LEU A 298 -3.21 -5.30 39.46
N MET A 299 -3.07 -6.01 38.33
CA MET A 299 -3.17 -5.45 37.00
C MET A 299 -4.52 -4.78 36.74
N ALA A 300 -5.61 -5.41 37.15
CA ALA A 300 -6.97 -4.87 37.06
C ALA A 300 -7.19 -3.62 37.92
N GLY A 301 -6.42 -3.46 39.01
CA GLY A 301 -6.47 -2.31 39.91
C GLY A 301 -5.70 -1.08 39.36
N LEU A 302 -4.84 -1.26 38.40
CA LEU A 302 -4.13 -0.14 37.74
C LEU A 302 -5.09 0.59 36.77
N LYS A 303 -4.99 1.91 36.72
CA LYS A 303 -5.82 2.74 35.82
C LYS A 303 -5.35 2.68 34.36
N GLN A 304 -4.40 1.84 34.08
CA GLN A 304 -3.75 1.73 32.80
C GLN A 304 -4.72 1.23 31.70
N ARG A 305 -4.57 1.78 30.53
CA ARG A 305 -5.36 1.41 29.35
C ARG A 305 -4.54 0.62 28.32
N LEU A 306 -3.26 0.34 28.62
CA LEU A 306 -2.32 -0.33 27.70
C LEU A 306 -2.89 -1.68 27.23
N PRO A 307 -2.98 -1.94 25.90
CA PRO A 307 -3.45 -3.22 25.40
C PRO A 307 -2.50 -4.35 25.81
N ILE A 308 -3.07 -5.39 26.39
CA ILE A 308 -2.38 -6.63 26.72
C ILE A 308 -3.06 -7.74 25.94
N LEU A 309 -2.33 -8.33 25.01
CA LEU A 309 -2.79 -9.47 24.23
C LEU A 309 -2.35 -10.78 24.91
N THR A 310 -3.06 -11.85 24.62
CA THR A 310 -2.65 -13.20 24.98
C THR A 310 -2.67 -14.10 23.75
N THR A 311 -1.69 -15.01 23.64
CA THR A 311 -1.63 -16.01 22.57
C THR A 311 -1.11 -17.34 23.08
N THR A 312 -1.54 -18.44 22.47
CA THR A 312 -1.06 -19.79 22.77
C THR A 312 0.31 -20.10 22.16
N LEU A 313 0.79 -19.26 21.20
CA LEU A 313 2.08 -19.45 20.55
C LEU A 313 3.24 -19.38 21.56
N GLY A 314 4.30 -20.15 21.31
CA GLY A 314 5.56 -20.05 22.02
C GLY A 314 6.29 -18.73 21.73
N THR A 315 7.34 -18.43 22.51
CA THR A 315 8.07 -17.15 22.40
C THR A 315 8.65 -16.95 21.00
N PHE A 316 9.25 -17.99 20.41
CA PHE A 316 9.83 -17.90 19.09
C PHE A 316 8.78 -17.65 18.01
N ASP A 317 7.68 -18.37 18.02
CA ASP A 317 6.62 -18.25 17.02
C ASP A 317 5.91 -16.91 17.14
N THR A 318 5.65 -16.44 18.36
CA THR A 318 5.06 -15.10 18.62
C THR A 318 5.99 -14.00 18.07
N ALA A 319 7.29 -14.09 18.37
CA ALA A 319 8.26 -13.10 17.89
C ALA A 319 8.42 -13.14 16.36
N SER A 320 8.40 -14.34 15.77
CA SER A 320 8.48 -14.53 14.32
C SER A 320 7.25 -13.97 13.61
N ALA A 321 6.04 -14.27 14.12
CA ALA A 321 4.80 -13.71 13.60
C ALA A 321 4.81 -12.18 13.68
N ALA A 322 5.16 -11.62 14.83
CA ALA A 322 5.25 -10.16 15.01
C ALA A 322 6.31 -9.52 14.08
N ALA A 323 7.47 -10.18 13.88
CA ALA A 323 8.51 -9.67 12.99
C ALA A 323 8.15 -9.74 11.50
N GLN A 324 7.27 -10.65 11.11
CA GLN A 324 6.79 -10.81 9.73
C GLN A 324 5.58 -9.92 9.42
N THR A 325 4.85 -9.49 10.45
CA THR A 325 3.69 -8.60 10.28
C THR A 325 4.15 -7.22 9.83
N ARG A 326 3.57 -6.74 8.73
CA ARG A 326 3.83 -5.41 8.20
C ARG A 326 2.60 -4.54 8.36
N GLY A 327 2.81 -3.35 8.91
CA GLY A 327 1.76 -2.34 8.97
C GLY A 327 1.47 -1.75 7.61
N ARG A 328 0.26 -1.27 7.47
CA ARG A 328 -0.27 -0.66 6.24
C ARG A 328 -0.71 0.77 6.54
N VAL A 329 -0.63 1.64 5.53
CA VAL A 329 -1.36 2.91 5.56
C VAL A 329 -2.78 2.57 5.13
N ALA A 330 -3.71 2.64 6.06
CA ALA A 330 -5.11 2.23 5.86
C ALA A 330 -6.06 3.23 6.50
N VAL A 331 -7.34 3.11 6.20
CA VAL A 331 -8.43 3.86 6.84
C VAL A 331 -8.33 3.76 8.37
N GLY A 332 -8.54 4.88 9.05
CA GLY A 332 -8.42 4.97 10.52
C GLY A 332 -6.99 5.15 11.05
N SER A 333 -5.96 5.08 10.21
CA SER A 333 -4.56 5.31 10.58
C SER A 333 -4.13 6.76 10.31
N GLN A 334 -4.84 7.76 10.85
CA GLN A 334 -4.62 9.19 10.53
C GLN A 334 -3.14 9.61 10.65
N ARG A 335 -2.45 9.17 11.71
CA ARG A 335 -1.05 9.49 11.92
C ARG A 335 -0.15 8.96 10.78
N LYS A 336 -0.43 7.78 10.24
CA LYS A 336 0.28 7.24 9.07
C LYS A 336 -0.08 7.99 7.79
N VAL A 337 -1.35 8.33 7.61
CA VAL A 337 -1.83 9.13 6.47
C VAL A 337 -1.10 10.48 6.45
N ASP A 338 -1.11 11.23 7.55
CA ASP A 338 -0.44 12.54 7.65
C ASP A 338 1.07 12.42 7.39
N THR A 339 1.70 11.36 7.92
CA THR A 339 3.13 11.10 7.69
C THR A 339 3.41 10.75 6.23
N ALA A 340 2.58 9.95 5.59
CA ALA A 340 2.72 9.59 4.18
C ALA A 340 2.57 10.81 3.26
N LEU A 341 1.57 11.65 3.51
CA LEU A 341 1.34 12.89 2.77
C LEU A 341 2.51 13.87 2.93
N SER A 342 2.95 14.10 4.17
CA SER A 342 4.10 14.97 4.46
C SER A 342 5.40 14.45 3.81
N LEU A 343 5.62 13.14 3.81
CA LEU A 343 6.77 12.53 3.16
C LEU A 343 6.76 12.79 1.65
N MET A 344 5.62 12.59 0.99
CA MET A 344 5.46 12.82 -0.44
C MET A 344 5.63 14.30 -0.80
N GLU A 345 5.03 15.21 -0.04
CA GLU A 345 5.16 16.66 -0.22
C GLU A 345 6.62 17.15 -0.09
N GLN A 346 7.38 16.59 0.85
CA GLN A 346 8.77 17.00 1.08
C GLN A 346 9.76 16.42 0.06
N ARG A 347 9.45 15.30 -0.57
CA ARG A 347 10.41 14.52 -1.36
C ARG A 347 10.11 14.42 -2.83
N VAL A 348 8.87 14.59 -3.23
CA VAL A 348 8.44 14.52 -4.63
C VAL A 348 8.09 15.93 -5.10
N ASP A 349 8.73 16.37 -6.16
CA ASP A 349 8.44 17.66 -6.79
C ASP A 349 7.12 17.55 -7.57
N ALA A 350 6.06 18.15 -6.99
CA ALA A 350 4.72 18.11 -7.55
C ALA A 350 4.64 18.81 -8.91
N ASP A 351 5.34 19.94 -9.09
CA ASP A 351 5.30 20.71 -10.34
C ASP A 351 5.93 19.90 -11.48
N VAL A 352 7.08 19.27 -11.22
CA VAL A 352 7.74 18.39 -12.19
C VAL A 352 6.85 17.19 -12.56
N LEU A 353 6.17 16.59 -11.58
CA LEU A 353 5.28 15.47 -11.85
C LEU A 353 4.05 15.91 -12.67
N MET A 354 3.42 17.02 -12.31
CA MET A 354 2.25 17.57 -13.01
C MET A 354 2.59 18.02 -14.43
N ASP A 355 3.71 18.67 -14.63
CA ASP A 355 4.19 19.09 -15.98
C ASP A 355 4.40 17.86 -16.89
N ARG A 356 4.92 16.76 -16.34
CA ARG A 356 5.10 15.51 -17.09
C ARG A 356 3.77 14.82 -17.41
N LEU A 357 2.78 14.88 -16.53
CA LEU A 357 1.42 14.37 -16.77
C LEU A 357 0.69 15.17 -17.85
N ALA A 358 0.97 16.45 -17.99
CA ALA A 358 0.38 17.31 -19.01
C ALA A 358 0.95 17.10 -20.42
N LEU A 359 2.09 16.39 -20.56
CA LEU A 359 2.70 16.10 -21.87
C LEU A 359 1.87 15.06 -22.64
N PRO A 360 1.72 15.21 -23.97
CA PRO A 360 1.05 14.22 -24.78
C PRO A 360 1.81 12.89 -24.74
N ILE A 361 1.11 11.84 -24.37
CA ILE A 361 1.64 10.48 -24.36
C ILE A 361 1.47 9.88 -25.76
N PRO A 362 2.48 9.19 -26.31
CA PRO A 362 2.31 8.45 -27.55
C PRO A 362 1.16 7.45 -27.38
N SER A 363 0.04 7.66 -28.09
CA SER A 363 -1.09 6.76 -28.01
C SER A 363 -0.83 5.50 -28.84
N VAL A 364 -0.70 4.37 -28.20
CA VAL A 364 -0.80 3.07 -28.85
C VAL A 364 -2.26 2.67 -28.84
N VAL A 365 -2.86 2.41 -30.00
CA VAL A 365 -4.23 1.90 -30.05
C VAL A 365 -4.15 0.38 -29.94
N THR A 366 -4.55 -0.14 -28.79
CA THR A 366 -4.62 -1.59 -28.57
C THR A 366 -5.92 -2.18 -29.14
N PRO A 367 -5.99 -3.50 -29.41
CA PRO A 367 -7.22 -4.16 -29.83
C PRO A 367 -8.40 -3.87 -28.89
N GLN A 368 -8.18 -3.95 -27.58
CA GLN A 368 -9.21 -3.72 -26.56
C GLN A 368 -9.70 -2.27 -26.54
N MET A 369 -8.81 -1.29 -26.69
CA MET A 369 -9.19 0.12 -26.86
C MET A 369 -9.99 0.35 -28.13
N PHE A 370 -9.61 -0.30 -29.22
CA PHE A 370 -10.31 -0.19 -30.51
C PHE A 370 -11.73 -0.79 -30.38
N GLU A 371 -11.84 -1.98 -29.84
CA GLU A 371 -13.10 -2.66 -29.61
C GLU A 371 -14.02 -1.82 -28.72
N TYR A 372 -13.53 -1.35 -27.58
CA TYR A 372 -14.30 -0.47 -26.71
C TYR A 372 -14.83 0.77 -27.46
N LYS A 373 -13.96 1.49 -28.17
CA LYS A 373 -14.33 2.69 -28.93
C LYS A 373 -15.36 2.38 -30.03
N LEU A 374 -15.27 1.21 -30.64
CA LEU A 374 -16.20 0.76 -31.66
C LEU A 374 -17.59 0.51 -31.07
N ILE A 375 -17.64 -0.22 -29.94
CA ILE A 375 -18.89 -0.53 -29.22
C ILE A 375 -19.53 0.74 -28.69
N ASP A 376 -18.75 1.61 -28.04
CA ASP A 376 -19.22 2.88 -27.50
C ASP A 376 -19.80 3.78 -28.60
N ARG A 377 -19.10 3.90 -29.73
CA ARG A 377 -19.60 4.64 -30.89
C ARG A 377 -20.89 4.04 -31.44
N ALA A 378 -20.98 2.72 -31.53
CA ALA A 378 -22.21 2.06 -32.01
C ALA A 378 -23.38 2.31 -31.06
N ARG A 379 -23.16 2.27 -29.74
CA ARG A 379 -24.16 2.60 -28.71
C ARG A 379 -24.65 4.04 -28.85
N ARG A 380 -23.73 5.01 -28.99
CA ARG A 380 -24.07 6.44 -29.19
C ARG A 380 -24.83 6.67 -30.48
N ASP A 381 -24.40 6.05 -31.56
CA ASP A 381 -25.04 6.17 -32.88
C ASP A 381 -26.29 5.28 -33.03
N ARG A 382 -26.65 4.49 -31.99
CA ARG A 382 -27.72 3.47 -32.01
C ARG A 382 -27.61 2.50 -33.20
N LYS A 383 -26.37 2.10 -33.51
CA LYS A 383 -26.06 1.12 -34.59
C LYS A 383 -25.78 -0.25 -34.00
N HIS A 384 -26.08 -1.29 -34.78
CA HIS A 384 -25.69 -2.65 -34.46
C HIS A 384 -24.31 -2.94 -35.07
N ILE A 385 -23.40 -3.52 -34.29
CA ILE A 385 -22.13 -4.04 -34.75
C ILE A 385 -22.33 -5.55 -34.90
N VAL A 386 -22.06 -6.07 -36.07
CA VAL A 386 -21.98 -7.50 -36.32
C VAL A 386 -20.50 -7.84 -36.42
N LEU A 387 -20.00 -8.55 -35.43
CA LEU A 387 -18.67 -9.15 -35.51
C LEU A 387 -18.82 -10.51 -36.21
N PRO A 388 -18.05 -10.79 -37.26
CA PRO A 388 -18.03 -12.15 -37.81
C PRO A 388 -17.46 -13.09 -36.73
N GLU A 389 -18.12 -14.23 -36.50
CA GLU A 389 -17.51 -15.32 -35.75
C GLU A 389 -16.21 -15.69 -36.47
N GLY A 390 -15.07 -15.64 -35.73
CA GLY A 390 -13.82 -16.13 -36.26
C GLY A 390 -13.94 -17.63 -36.55
N ASP A 391 -13.49 -18.06 -37.70
CA ASP A 391 -13.28 -19.48 -37.93
C ASP A 391 -12.19 -19.95 -36.96
N ASP A 392 -12.54 -20.89 -36.07
CA ASP A 392 -11.59 -21.65 -35.27
C ASP A 392 -10.78 -22.57 -36.23
N ASP A 393 -9.58 -22.13 -36.62
CA ASP A 393 -8.53 -22.94 -37.22
C ASP A 393 -7.28 -22.95 -36.34
#